data_7ad56a57bea307fee5b2aaf7d8720924
#
_entry.id   7ad56a57bea307fee5b2aaf7d8720924
#
_cell.length_a   1.000
_cell.length_b   1.000
_cell.length_c   1.000
_cell.angle_alpha   90.00
_cell.angle_beta   90.00
_cell.angle_gamma   90.00
#
_symmetry.space_group_name_H-M   'P 1'
#
loop_
_entity.id
_entity.type
_entity.pdbx_description
1 polymer ?
#
loop_
_entity_poly.entity_id
_entity_poly.type
_entity_poly.pdbx_seq_one_letter_code
_entity_poly.pdbx_strand_id
1 'polypeptide(L)'
;MTPAWAKTFAAQGVCRTTRGAGGRVISIAKHHVPTRTIAFISSGAKEADEALKTLVGLYGNAPPEEADVIVALGGDGLMLQTLHRTMDAPKPIYGMNRGSVGFLMNEYSEQGLRERLAAALPSIIHPLLMRARDIEGRETTARAINEVSLLRQTYQAAKLRIEVDEATRLSELIADGVLVATPAGSTAYNLSANGPILPLEAPLMALTPLSPFRPRRWRGALLPDTARVVIDVLEADKRPVAAVADHFEIRRVTRVAVAMDRATSLILLHDPGHSLNERILREQFGY
;
A
#
# COMPACT_ATOMS: atom_id res chain seq x y z
N MET A 1 19.07 10.55 -24.97
CA MET A 1 19.64 9.31 -24.39
C MET A 1 18.87 9.01 -23.12
N THR A 2 18.08 7.95 -23.13
CA THR A 2 17.28 7.53 -21.96
C THR A 2 18.22 6.90 -20.94
N PRO A 3 18.25 7.33 -19.68
CA PRO A 3 19.18 6.78 -18.68
C PRO A 3 18.89 5.29 -18.40
N ALA A 4 19.94 4.52 -18.12
CA ALA A 4 19.90 3.06 -17.96
C ALA A 4 18.84 2.53 -17.01
N TRP A 5 18.48 3.28 -15.95
CA TRP A 5 17.45 2.92 -14.98
C TRP A 5 16.00 2.94 -15.54
N ALA A 6 15.75 3.66 -16.65
CA ALA A 6 14.44 3.68 -17.30
C ALA A 6 14.10 2.35 -18.00
N LYS A 7 15.14 1.57 -18.37
CA LYS A 7 14.97 0.30 -19.14
C LYS A 7 14.53 -0.89 -18.26
N THR A 8 14.74 -0.86 -16.96
CA THR A 8 14.45 -2.01 -16.08
C THR A 8 12.95 -2.16 -15.75
N PHE A 9 12.13 -1.12 -15.94
CA PHE A 9 10.67 -1.26 -15.84
C PHE A 9 10.05 -1.94 -17.07
N ALA A 10 10.71 -1.90 -18.23
CA ALA A 10 10.19 -2.46 -19.48
C ALA A 10 10.45 -3.97 -19.64
N ALA A 11 11.29 -4.59 -18.80
CA ALA A 11 11.72 -5.99 -18.96
C ALA A 11 10.87 -7.02 -18.19
N GLN A 12 9.84 -6.60 -17.45
CA GLN A 12 8.93 -7.54 -16.77
C GLN A 12 7.62 -7.65 -17.55
N GLY A 13 7.63 -8.56 -18.52
CA GLY A 13 6.51 -9.35 -19.00
C GLY A 13 5.28 -8.63 -19.55
N VAL A 14 5.34 -8.09 -20.77
CA VAL A 14 4.15 -7.96 -21.61
C VAL A 14 3.78 -9.36 -22.10
N CYS A 15 2.88 -10.05 -21.41
CA CYS A 15 2.20 -11.22 -21.96
C CYS A 15 1.27 -10.74 -23.07
N ARG A 16 1.62 -11.01 -24.33
CA ARG A 16 0.74 -10.80 -25.48
C ARG A 16 -0.42 -11.79 -25.37
N THR A 17 -1.58 -11.32 -24.96
CA THR A 17 -2.82 -12.05 -25.11
C THR A 17 -3.35 -11.88 -26.53
N THR A 18 -3.33 -12.96 -27.30
CA THR A 18 -4.11 -13.10 -28.55
C THR A 18 -5.59 -13.05 -28.20
N ARG A 19 -6.33 -12.19 -28.91
CA ARG A 19 -7.80 -12.11 -28.83
C ARG A 19 -8.43 -13.42 -29.29
N GLY A 20 -9.04 -14.15 -28.35
CA GLY A 20 -10.02 -15.17 -28.60
C GLY A 20 -11.39 -14.62 -28.17
N ALA A 21 -12.36 -14.60 -29.10
CA ALA A 21 -13.75 -14.24 -28.83
C ALA A 21 -14.39 -15.24 -27.86
N GLY A 22 -14.92 -14.79 -26.74
CA GLY A 22 -15.65 -15.61 -25.78
C GLY A 22 -15.46 -15.02 -24.37
N GLY A 23 -16.40 -14.16 -23.94
CA GLY A 23 -16.42 -13.60 -22.59
C GLY A 23 -16.54 -14.70 -21.54
N ARG A 24 -15.41 -15.12 -20.96
CA ARG A 24 -15.38 -15.83 -19.69
C ARG A 24 -15.33 -14.80 -18.58
N VAL A 25 -16.46 -14.63 -17.90
CA VAL A 25 -16.47 -14.12 -16.53
C VAL A 25 -15.52 -14.99 -15.74
N ILE A 26 -14.38 -14.43 -15.28
CA ILE A 26 -13.49 -15.12 -14.35
C ILE A 26 -14.29 -15.20 -13.05
N SER A 27 -14.96 -16.32 -12.84
CA SER A 27 -15.48 -16.71 -11.53
C SER A 27 -14.28 -16.71 -10.59
N ILE A 28 -14.30 -15.82 -9.58
CA ILE A 28 -13.37 -15.88 -8.46
C ILE A 28 -13.70 -17.18 -7.74
N ALA A 29 -13.00 -18.25 -8.14
CA ALA A 29 -13.06 -19.53 -7.43
C ALA A 29 -12.75 -19.21 -5.97
N LYS A 30 -13.62 -19.65 -5.03
CA LYS A 30 -13.40 -19.58 -3.59
C LYS A 30 -12.01 -20.18 -3.33
N HIS A 31 -11.02 -19.33 -3.17
CA HIS A 31 -9.68 -19.79 -2.79
C HIS A 31 -9.80 -20.24 -1.34
N HIS A 32 -10.03 -21.54 -1.16
CA HIS A 32 -9.93 -22.17 0.14
C HIS A 32 -8.44 -22.17 0.52
N VAL A 33 -8.07 -21.26 1.42
CA VAL A 33 -6.71 -21.25 1.99
C VAL A 33 -6.66 -22.41 2.99
N PRO A 34 -5.83 -23.45 2.75
CA PRO A 34 -5.69 -24.53 3.72
C PRO A 34 -5.05 -23.95 4.98
N THR A 35 -5.78 -23.90 6.09
CA THR A 35 -5.35 -23.30 7.36
C THR A 35 -5.02 -24.36 8.38
N ARG A 36 -4.03 -25.22 8.08
CA ARG A 36 -3.58 -26.27 9.01
C ARG A 36 -2.67 -25.70 10.09
N THR A 37 -1.77 -24.82 9.71
CA THR A 37 -0.77 -24.22 10.59
C THR A 37 -0.97 -22.71 10.68
N ILE A 38 -0.97 -22.18 11.91
CA ILE A 38 -1.22 -20.76 12.21
C ILE A 38 0.02 -20.20 12.90
N ALA A 39 0.51 -19.04 12.43
CA ALA A 39 1.47 -18.24 13.18
C ALA A 39 0.75 -17.04 13.80
N PHE A 40 1.04 -16.74 15.05
CA PHE A 40 0.51 -15.57 15.74
C PHE A 40 1.60 -14.54 15.94
N ILE A 41 1.27 -13.27 15.69
CA ILE A 41 2.15 -12.11 15.88
C ILE A 41 1.40 -11.07 16.71
N SER A 42 2.07 -10.53 17.76
CA SER A 42 1.52 -9.47 18.61
C SER A 42 2.18 -8.13 18.33
N SER A 43 1.45 -7.05 18.58
CA SER A 43 1.98 -5.67 18.55
C SER A 43 2.87 -5.34 19.76
N GLY A 44 2.90 -6.20 20.79
CA GLY A 44 3.58 -5.95 22.07
C GLY A 44 2.75 -5.11 23.06
N ALA A 45 1.56 -4.66 22.68
CA ALA A 45 0.62 -4.07 23.65
C ALA A 45 0.10 -5.15 24.60
N LYS A 46 -0.16 -4.78 25.86
CA LYS A 46 -0.58 -5.71 26.90
C LYS A 46 -1.76 -6.60 26.48
N GLU A 47 -2.79 -6.00 25.93
CA GLU A 47 -4.01 -6.71 25.48
C GLU A 47 -3.73 -7.63 24.29
N ALA A 48 -2.77 -7.27 23.43
CA ALA A 48 -2.35 -8.09 22.29
C ALA A 48 -1.51 -9.30 22.75
N ASP A 49 -0.64 -9.11 23.75
CA ASP A 49 0.18 -10.18 24.32
C ASP A 49 -0.64 -11.16 25.14
N GLU A 50 -1.66 -10.70 25.85
CA GLU A 50 -2.63 -11.56 26.56
C GLU A 50 -3.41 -12.41 25.55
N ALA A 51 -3.92 -11.79 24.48
CA ALA A 51 -4.58 -12.48 23.38
C ALA A 51 -3.67 -13.52 22.70
N LEU A 52 -2.40 -13.18 22.49
CA LEU A 52 -1.40 -14.09 21.93
C LEU A 52 -1.28 -15.36 22.79
N LYS A 53 -1.11 -15.21 24.09
CA LYS A 53 -0.99 -16.36 25.03
C LYS A 53 -2.21 -17.26 24.97
N THR A 54 -3.41 -16.65 24.99
CA THR A 54 -4.68 -17.39 24.93
C THR A 54 -4.81 -18.17 23.63
N LEU A 55 -4.59 -17.50 22.47
CA LEU A 55 -4.77 -18.14 21.17
C LEU A 55 -3.70 -19.19 20.88
N VAL A 56 -2.46 -18.97 21.30
CA VAL A 56 -1.40 -19.99 21.20
C VAL A 56 -1.76 -21.22 22.04
N GLY A 57 -2.33 -21.04 23.23
CA GLY A 57 -2.81 -22.16 24.08
C GLY A 57 -3.93 -22.97 23.43
N LEU A 58 -4.82 -22.31 22.65
CA LEU A 58 -5.97 -22.97 22.02
C LEU A 58 -5.64 -23.63 20.67
N TYR A 59 -4.76 -22.99 19.86
CA TYR A 59 -4.57 -23.35 18.46
C TYR A 59 -3.15 -23.79 18.10
N GLY A 60 -2.20 -23.68 19.04
CA GLY A 60 -0.77 -23.86 18.77
C GLY A 60 -0.17 -22.62 18.09
N ASN A 61 1.14 -22.66 17.81
CA ASN A 61 1.85 -21.60 17.10
C ASN A 61 2.93 -22.22 16.22
N ALA A 62 2.91 -21.91 14.93
CA ALA A 62 3.97 -22.27 13.99
C ALA A 62 4.90 -21.08 13.76
N PRO A 63 6.15 -21.32 13.32
CA PRO A 63 6.99 -20.24 12.78
C PRO A 63 6.30 -19.57 11.59
N PRO A 64 6.40 -18.24 11.44
CA PRO A 64 5.75 -17.51 10.34
C PRO A 64 6.09 -18.07 8.95
N GLU A 65 7.32 -18.55 8.78
CA GLU A 65 7.82 -19.10 7.52
C GLU A 65 7.14 -20.44 7.14
N GLU A 66 6.71 -21.22 8.15
CA GLU A 66 6.08 -22.53 7.99
C GLU A 66 4.55 -22.47 8.06
N ALA A 67 3.99 -21.34 8.47
CA ALA A 67 2.55 -21.20 8.65
C ALA A 67 1.83 -21.05 7.30
N ASP A 68 0.60 -21.60 7.22
CA ASP A 68 -0.32 -21.38 6.11
C ASP A 68 -0.95 -19.98 6.16
N VAL A 69 -1.15 -19.46 7.40
CA VAL A 69 -1.75 -18.15 7.65
C VAL A 69 -1.08 -17.48 8.85
N ILE A 70 -0.93 -16.16 8.77
CA ILE A 70 -0.45 -15.34 9.88
C ILE A 70 -1.64 -14.62 10.51
N VAL A 71 -1.81 -14.74 11.82
CA VAL A 71 -2.80 -14.00 12.61
C VAL A 71 -2.08 -12.86 13.33
N ALA A 72 -2.38 -11.62 12.95
CA ALA A 72 -1.79 -10.41 13.52
C ALA A 72 -2.71 -9.82 14.61
N LEU A 73 -2.23 -9.75 15.86
CA LEU A 73 -2.97 -9.27 17.04
C LEU A 73 -2.52 -7.83 17.36
N GLY A 74 -3.33 -6.84 16.98
CA GLY A 74 -2.97 -5.43 17.17
C GLY A 74 -3.89 -4.49 16.42
N GLY A 75 -3.32 -3.45 15.81
CA GLY A 75 -3.99 -2.50 14.94
C GLY A 75 -3.37 -2.47 13.54
N ASP A 76 -3.79 -1.50 12.72
CA ASP A 76 -3.34 -1.35 11.32
C ASP A 76 -1.82 -1.21 11.19
N GLY A 77 -1.15 -0.58 12.15
CA GLY A 77 0.31 -0.47 12.16
C GLY A 77 1.01 -1.83 12.20
N LEU A 78 0.52 -2.79 13.02
CA LEU A 78 1.05 -4.15 13.04
C LEU A 78 0.73 -4.87 11.72
N MET A 79 -0.47 -4.68 11.18
CA MET A 79 -0.86 -5.27 9.89
C MET A 79 0.12 -4.83 8.79
N LEU A 80 0.37 -3.52 8.66
CA LEU A 80 1.32 -2.99 7.68
C LEU A 80 2.73 -3.54 7.89
N GLN A 81 3.22 -3.59 9.14
CA GLN A 81 4.53 -4.17 9.44
C GLN A 81 4.61 -5.66 9.06
N THR A 82 3.54 -6.42 9.31
CA THR A 82 3.48 -7.85 8.98
C THR A 82 3.49 -8.04 7.46
N LEU A 83 2.68 -7.26 6.73
CA LEU A 83 2.67 -7.26 5.27
C LEU A 83 4.05 -6.92 4.68
N HIS A 84 4.75 -5.91 5.23
CA HIS A 84 6.11 -5.56 4.81
C HIS A 84 7.11 -6.70 5.05
N ARG A 85 7.06 -7.35 6.23
CA ARG A 85 7.97 -8.45 6.56
C ARG A 85 7.77 -9.68 5.67
N THR A 86 6.56 -9.91 5.22
CA THR A 86 6.21 -11.09 4.41
C THR A 86 6.14 -10.79 2.91
N MET A 87 6.48 -9.58 2.48
CA MET A 87 6.29 -9.11 1.11
C MET A 87 7.06 -9.93 0.06
N ASP A 88 8.26 -10.43 0.41
CA ASP A 88 9.08 -11.23 -0.49
C ASP A 88 8.65 -12.72 -0.54
N ALA A 89 7.90 -13.19 0.45
CA ALA A 89 7.27 -14.51 0.49
C ALA A 89 5.84 -14.37 1.01
N PRO A 90 4.90 -13.83 0.21
CA PRO A 90 3.59 -13.43 0.68
C PRO A 90 2.79 -14.60 1.25
N LYS A 91 2.23 -14.39 2.43
CA LYS A 91 1.32 -15.31 3.11
C LYS A 91 0.00 -14.60 3.39
N PRO A 92 -1.13 -15.32 3.41
CA PRO A 92 -2.39 -14.75 3.88
C PRO A 92 -2.28 -14.23 5.31
N ILE A 93 -2.73 -13.01 5.55
CA ILE A 93 -2.70 -12.39 6.88
C ILE A 93 -4.13 -12.10 7.33
N TYR A 94 -4.46 -12.55 8.54
CA TYR A 94 -5.72 -12.33 9.22
C TYR A 94 -5.49 -11.46 10.44
N GLY A 95 -5.87 -10.17 10.36
CA GLY A 95 -5.73 -9.26 11.50
C GLY A 95 -6.87 -9.37 12.47
N MET A 96 -6.58 -9.37 13.78
CA MET A 96 -7.57 -9.26 14.86
C MET A 96 -7.28 -8.03 15.70
N ASN A 97 -8.27 -7.16 15.87
CA ASN A 97 -8.10 -5.89 16.56
C ASN A 97 -7.86 -6.09 18.07
N ARG A 98 -6.70 -5.62 18.54
CA ARG A 98 -6.35 -5.54 19.98
C ARG A 98 -5.77 -4.17 20.33
N GLY A 99 -6.53 -3.12 20.00
CA GLY A 99 -6.18 -1.72 20.19
C GLY A 99 -7.30 -0.80 19.72
N SER A 100 -6.99 0.40 19.26
CA SER A 100 -7.97 1.28 18.61
C SER A 100 -8.55 0.60 17.37
N VAL A 101 -9.79 0.97 16.99
CA VAL A 101 -10.46 0.42 15.83
C VAL A 101 -9.59 0.61 14.59
N GLY A 102 -9.21 -0.50 13.93
CA GLY A 102 -8.37 -0.51 12.75
C GLY A 102 -9.18 -0.73 11.49
N PHE A 103 -8.71 -0.15 10.39
CA PHE A 103 -9.34 -0.29 9.08
C PHE A 103 -9.08 -1.67 8.44
N LEU A 104 -7.92 -2.28 8.75
CA LEU A 104 -7.48 -3.55 8.17
C LEU A 104 -7.78 -4.78 9.06
N MET A 105 -8.33 -4.59 10.27
CA MET A 105 -8.44 -5.62 11.29
C MET A 105 -9.86 -6.17 11.40
N ASN A 106 -10.00 -7.48 11.66
CA ASN A 106 -11.26 -8.11 12.05
C ASN A 106 -11.50 -7.95 13.56
N GLU A 107 -12.73 -8.23 14.02
CA GLU A 107 -13.05 -8.26 15.44
C GLU A 107 -12.29 -9.40 16.14
N TYR A 108 -11.85 -9.13 17.36
CA TYR A 108 -11.22 -10.16 18.19
C TYR A 108 -12.24 -11.17 18.71
N SER A 109 -11.90 -12.44 18.59
CA SER A 109 -12.60 -13.55 19.24
C SER A 109 -11.61 -14.69 19.50
N GLU A 110 -11.71 -15.31 20.65
CA GLU A 110 -10.87 -16.46 21.02
C GLU A 110 -11.39 -17.76 20.43
N GLN A 111 -12.71 -17.83 20.23
CA GLN A 111 -13.38 -19.05 19.78
C GLN A 111 -13.65 -19.04 18.28
N GLY A 112 -13.70 -20.22 17.67
CA GLY A 112 -14.08 -20.40 16.28
C GLY A 112 -13.07 -19.87 15.28
N LEU A 113 -11.80 -19.69 15.64
CA LEU A 113 -10.79 -19.10 14.74
C LEU A 113 -10.60 -19.94 13.47
N ARG A 114 -10.55 -21.27 13.57
CA ARG A 114 -10.37 -22.15 12.41
C ARG A 114 -11.54 -22.05 11.43
N GLU A 115 -12.76 -21.98 11.94
CA GLU A 115 -13.99 -21.81 11.18
C GLU A 115 -14.01 -20.42 10.49
N ARG A 116 -13.61 -19.38 11.22
CA ARG A 116 -13.49 -18.01 10.67
C ARG A 116 -12.45 -17.94 9.57
N LEU A 117 -11.28 -18.51 9.77
CA LEU A 117 -10.23 -18.56 8.74
C LEU A 117 -10.69 -19.34 7.51
N ALA A 118 -11.42 -20.45 7.69
CA ALA A 118 -11.96 -21.22 6.57
C ALA A 118 -13.08 -20.48 5.81
N ALA A 119 -13.82 -19.60 6.48
CA ALA A 119 -14.87 -18.77 5.89
C ALA A 119 -14.37 -17.40 5.39
N ALA A 120 -13.13 -17.03 5.72
CA ALA A 120 -12.58 -15.71 5.44
C ALA A 120 -12.51 -15.42 3.91
N LEU A 121 -12.79 -14.17 3.57
CA LEU A 121 -12.74 -13.67 2.20
C LEU A 121 -11.40 -12.99 1.96
N PRO A 122 -10.67 -13.35 0.90
CA PRO A 122 -9.40 -12.74 0.57
C PRO A 122 -9.62 -11.38 -0.12
N SER A 123 -8.84 -10.38 0.27
CA SER A 123 -8.61 -9.15 -0.46
C SER A 123 -7.17 -9.14 -0.96
N ILE A 124 -6.98 -8.96 -2.25
CA ILE A 124 -5.65 -8.90 -2.87
C ILE A 124 -5.29 -7.44 -3.07
N ILE A 125 -4.12 -7.04 -2.57
CA ILE A 125 -3.58 -5.71 -2.76
C ILE A 125 -2.18 -5.78 -3.37
N HIS A 126 -1.81 -4.74 -4.12
CA HIS A 126 -0.50 -4.59 -4.74
C HIS A 126 0.18 -3.35 -4.18
N PRO A 127 1.45 -3.43 -3.78
CA PRO A 127 2.18 -2.26 -3.28
C PRO A 127 2.61 -1.34 -4.44
N LEU A 128 2.96 -0.10 -4.11
CA LEU A 128 3.75 0.76 -4.98
C LEU A 128 5.23 0.38 -4.88
N LEU A 129 5.94 0.46 -5.99
CA LEU A 129 7.39 0.42 -6.04
C LEU A 129 7.90 1.85 -6.21
N MET A 130 8.66 2.34 -5.24
CA MET A 130 9.38 3.59 -5.27
C MET A 130 10.84 3.35 -5.67
N ARG A 131 11.35 4.16 -6.60
CA ARG A 131 12.80 4.30 -6.86
C ARG A 131 13.16 5.76 -6.69
N ALA A 132 14.00 6.05 -5.72
CA ALA A 132 14.42 7.40 -5.40
C ALA A 132 15.92 7.57 -5.62
N ARG A 133 16.30 8.75 -6.14
CA ARG A 133 17.68 9.19 -6.22
C ARG A 133 17.85 10.39 -5.29
N ASP A 134 18.84 10.34 -4.42
CA ASP A 134 19.19 11.45 -3.54
C ASP A 134 20.17 12.44 -4.24
N ILE A 135 20.53 13.50 -3.52
CA ILE A 135 21.41 14.56 -4.02
C ILE A 135 22.86 14.09 -4.21
N GLU A 136 23.26 12.99 -3.56
CA GLU A 136 24.57 12.37 -3.72
C GLU A 136 24.58 11.36 -4.89
N GLY A 137 23.43 11.20 -5.58
CA GLY A 137 23.29 10.29 -6.71
C GLY A 137 23.02 8.83 -6.33
N ARG A 138 22.84 8.52 -5.04
CA ARG A 138 22.55 7.15 -4.58
C ARG A 138 21.10 6.81 -4.96
N GLU A 139 20.93 5.60 -5.47
CA GLU A 139 19.62 5.07 -5.82
C GLU A 139 19.14 4.10 -4.73
N THR A 140 17.91 4.29 -4.28
CA THR A 140 17.27 3.46 -3.27
C THR A 140 15.90 3.03 -3.78
N THR A 141 15.55 1.77 -3.53
CA THR A 141 14.26 1.20 -3.89
C THR A 141 13.53 0.79 -2.61
N ALA A 142 12.23 1.11 -2.54
CA ALA A 142 11.36 0.70 -1.45
C ALA A 142 9.96 0.41 -1.98
N ARG A 143 9.15 -0.34 -1.21
CA ARG A 143 7.75 -0.61 -1.51
C ARG A 143 6.86 0.08 -0.49
N ALA A 144 5.67 0.51 -0.92
CA ALA A 144 4.65 1.08 -0.06
C ALA A 144 3.31 0.39 -0.30
N ILE A 145 2.63 0.03 0.78
CA ILE A 145 1.29 -0.57 0.76
C ILE A 145 0.25 0.53 0.64
N ASN A 146 0.41 1.62 1.39
CA ASN A 146 -0.49 2.74 1.39
C ASN A 146 -0.10 3.79 0.33
N GLU A 147 1.03 4.49 0.54
CA GLU A 147 1.43 5.58 -0.33
C GLU A 147 2.94 5.81 -0.34
N VAL A 148 3.37 6.44 -1.42
CA VAL A 148 4.66 7.12 -1.51
C VAL A 148 4.41 8.62 -1.42
N SER A 149 4.94 9.29 -0.40
CA SER A 149 4.80 10.73 -0.23
C SER A 149 6.13 11.45 -0.35
N LEU A 150 6.11 12.65 -0.94
CA LEU A 150 7.23 13.58 -0.97
C LEU A 150 6.87 14.79 -0.11
N LEU A 151 7.71 15.15 0.85
CA LEU A 151 7.49 16.23 1.80
C LEU A 151 8.71 17.15 1.87
N ARG A 152 8.45 18.47 1.90
CA ARG A 152 9.50 19.47 2.16
C ARG A 152 10.16 19.21 3.52
N GLN A 153 11.47 19.40 3.59
CA GLN A 153 12.25 19.21 4.82
C GLN A 153 12.53 20.50 5.57
N THR A 154 12.17 21.65 5.00
CA THR A 154 12.40 22.97 5.59
C THR A 154 11.12 23.82 5.52
N TYR A 155 11.20 25.07 6.02
CA TYR A 155 10.09 26.03 5.92
C TYR A 155 9.76 26.44 4.47
N GLN A 156 10.68 26.27 3.54
CA GLN A 156 10.43 26.57 2.12
C GLN A 156 9.56 25.49 1.48
N ALA A 157 8.56 25.93 0.70
CA ALA A 157 7.72 25.01 -0.06
C ALA A 157 8.54 24.14 -1.03
N ALA A 158 8.16 22.90 -1.19
CA ALA A 158 8.71 22.04 -2.24
C ALA A 158 8.37 22.62 -3.62
N LYS A 159 9.28 22.44 -4.58
CA LYS A 159 9.11 22.82 -5.98
C LYS A 159 9.33 21.57 -6.81
N LEU A 160 8.27 21.04 -7.39
CA LEU A 160 8.25 19.72 -7.99
C LEU A 160 7.82 19.80 -9.47
N ARG A 161 8.41 18.97 -10.31
CA ARG A 161 7.92 18.67 -11.67
C ARG A 161 7.35 17.27 -11.68
N ILE A 162 6.19 17.09 -12.30
CA ILE A 162 5.51 15.79 -12.36
C ILE A 162 5.39 15.35 -13.82
N GLU A 163 5.88 14.15 -14.08
CA GLU A 163 5.74 13.43 -15.34
C GLU A 163 4.87 12.20 -15.11
N VAL A 164 4.00 11.89 -16.06
CA VAL A 164 3.21 10.65 -16.09
C VAL A 164 3.40 10.05 -17.47
N ASP A 165 3.87 8.81 -17.52
CA ASP A 165 4.14 8.06 -18.75
C ASP A 165 5.00 8.87 -19.72
N GLU A 166 6.16 9.32 -19.24
CA GLU A 166 7.18 10.09 -19.98
C GLU A 166 6.74 11.49 -20.47
N ALA A 167 5.49 11.89 -20.19
CA ALA A 167 4.99 13.21 -20.52
C ALA A 167 4.95 14.13 -19.30
N THR A 168 5.54 15.31 -19.38
CA THR A 168 5.42 16.33 -18.34
C THR A 168 3.97 16.79 -18.24
N ARG A 169 3.29 16.47 -17.14
CA ARG A 169 1.90 16.87 -16.87
C ARG A 169 1.82 18.16 -16.06
N LEU A 170 2.81 18.39 -15.21
CA LEU A 170 2.92 19.60 -14.42
C LEU A 170 4.37 20.02 -14.36
N SER A 171 4.71 21.11 -15.04
CA SER A 171 6.08 21.63 -15.11
C SER A 171 6.58 22.18 -13.79
N GLU A 172 5.66 22.69 -12.95
CA GLU A 172 5.96 23.23 -11.62
C GLU A 172 4.76 23.08 -10.68
N LEU A 173 4.95 22.39 -9.57
CA LEU A 173 4.08 22.36 -8.42
C LEU A 173 4.80 22.98 -7.22
N ILE A 174 4.24 24.03 -6.64
CA ILE A 174 4.72 24.60 -5.37
C ILE A 174 3.72 24.20 -4.28
N ALA A 175 4.17 23.37 -3.34
CA ALA A 175 3.34 22.75 -2.33
C ALA A 175 4.17 22.38 -1.08
N ASP A 176 3.53 21.88 -0.02
CA ASP A 176 4.25 21.18 1.05
C ASP A 176 4.80 19.83 0.55
N GLY A 177 4.14 19.23 -0.44
CA GLY A 177 4.53 17.98 -1.04
C GLY A 177 3.50 17.43 -2.02
N VAL A 178 3.62 16.15 -2.32
CA VAL A 178 2.70 15.38 -3.15
C VAL A 178 2.78 13.91 -2.74
N LEU A 179 1.72 13.16 -2.87
CA LEU A 179 1.74 11.72 -2.65
C LEU A 179 1.09 10.94 -3.82
N VAL A 180 1.50 9.69 -3.95
CA VAL A 180 0.88 8.68 -4.81
C VAL A 180 0.36 7.58 -3.91
N ALA A 181 -0.95 7.32 -3.93
CA ALA A 181 -1.59 6.32 -3.07
C ALA A 181 -2.17 5.16 -3.88
N THR A 182 -2.12 3.97 -3.27
CA THR A 182 -2.85 2.79 -3.73
C THR A 182 -4.34 2.92 -3.40
N PRO A 183 -5.22 2.07 -3.96
CA PRO A 183 -6.59 1.96 -3.47
C PRO A 183 -6.67 1.63 -1.98
N ALA A 184 -5.84 0.71 -1.47
CA ALA A 184 -5.81 0.36 -0.04
C ALA A 184 -5.37 1.54 0.84
N GLY A 185 -4.40 2.34 0.38
CA GLY A 185 -3.93 3.54 1.07
C GLY A 185 -4.79 4.79 0.85
N SER A 186 -5.82 4.71 0.00
CA SER A 186 -6.66 5.88 -0.30
C SER A 186 -7.40 6.43 0.92
N THR A 187 -7.64 5.59 1.93
CA THR A 187 -8.26 5.94 3.22
C THR A 187 -7.24 6.32 4.32
N ALA A 188 -5.93 6.26 4.02
CA ALA A 188 -4.86 6.64 4.93
C ALA A 188 -4.45 8.12 4.77
N TYR A 189 -3.19 8.43 4.57
CA TYR A 189 -2.71 9.81 4.43
C TYR A 189 -3.34 10.55 3.25
N ASN A 190 -3.64 9.82 2.17
CA ASN A 190 -4.35 10.37 1.02
C ASN A 190 -5.68 11.03 1.42
N LEU A 191 -6.49 10.39 2.28
CA LEU A 191 -7.76 10.95 2.76
C LEU A 191 -7.53 12.21 3.60
N SER A 192 -6.55 12.19 4.50
CA SER A 192 -6.15 13.35 5.31
C SER A 192 -5.67 14.52 4.44
N ALA A 193 -5.12 14.24 3.25
CA ALA A 193 -4.72 15.24 2.26
C ALA A 193 -5.87 15.67 1.34
N ASN A 194 -7.12 15.30 1.65
CA ASN A 194 -8.32 15.53 0.82
C ASN A 194 -8.24 14.86 -0.57
N GLY A 195 -7.50 13.75 -0.68
CA GLY A 195 -7.51 12.89 -1.85
C GLY A 195 -8.77 12.05 -1.94
N PRO A 196 -9.10 11.51 -3.13
CA PRO A 196 -10.27 10.67 -3.32
C PRO A 196 -10.10 9.31 -2.66
N ILE A 197 -11.17 8.75 -2.12
CA ILE A 197 -11.25 7.36 -1.70
C ILE A 197 -11.44 6.50 -2.95
N LEU A 198 -10.63 5.44 -3.10
CA LEU A 198 -10.68 4.52 -4.23
C LEU A 198 -11.24 3.17 -3.79
N PRO A 199 -12.18 2.57 -4.57
CA PRO A 199 -12.54 1.16 -4.37
C PRO A 199 -11.30 0.28 -4.48
N LEU A 200 -11.20 -0.76 -3.65
CA LEU A 200 -10.00 -1.60 -3.57
C LEU A 200 -9.60 -2.23 -4.91
N GLU A 201 -10.59 -2.67 -5.67
CA GLU A 201 -10.40 -3.34 -6.96
C GLU A 201 -10.30 -2.36 -8.15
N ALA A 202 -10.38 -1.05 -7.89
CA ALA A 202 -10.24 -0.06 -8.94
C ALA A 202 -8.82 -0.10 -9.52
N PRO A 203 -8.65 -0.21 -10.86
CA PRO A 203 -7.33 -0.21 -11.48
C PRO A 203 -6.77 1.23 -11.55
N LEU A 204 -6.67 1.89 -10.39
CA LEU A 204 -6.33 3.30 -10.25
C LEU A 204 -5.28 3.53 -9.17
N MET A 205 -4.59 4.66 -9.29
CA MET A 205 -3.77 5.28 -8.25
C MET A 205 -4.23 6.73 -8.07
N ALA A 206 -4.18 7.25 -6.84
CA ALA A 206 -4.40 8.66 -6.58
C ALA A 206 -3.06 9.40 -6.55
N LEU A 207 -2.98 10.54 -7.25
CA LEU A 207 -1.89 11.51 -7.16
C LEU A 207 -2.44 12.75 -6.48
N THR A 208 -2.06 13.01 -5.23
CA THR A 208 -2.69 14.03 -4.37
C THR A 208 -1.65 15.04 -3.90
N PRO A 209 -1.85 16.36 -4.14
CA PRO A 209 -0.96 17.39 -3.63
C PRO A 209 -1.19 17.64 -2.14
N LEU A 210 -0.13 18.02 -1.43
CA LEU A 210 -0.15 18.41 -0.02
C LEU A 210 -0.06 19.94 0.08
N SER A 211 -1.13 20.60 0.52
CA SER A 211 -1.20 22.06 0.66
C SER A 211 -0.70 22.84 -0.58
N PRO A 212 -1.27 22.64 -1.77
CA PRO A 212 -0.74 23.23 -3.00
C PRO A 212 -0.91 24.76 -2.99
N PHE A 213 0.19 25.50 -3.18
CA PHE A 213 0.20 26.93 -3.34
C PHE A 213 0.04 27.35 -4.81
N ARG A 214 0.70 26.63 -5.73
CA ARG A 214 0.58 26.81 -7.18
C ARG A 214 0.72 25.46 -7.90
N PRO A 215 -0.18 25.09 -8.82
CA PRO A 215 -1.46 25.77 -9.13
C PRO A 215 -2.49 25.62 -8.00
N ARG A 216 -3.14 26.70 -7.57
CA ARG A 216 -4.07 26.68 -6.40
C ARG A 216 -5.31 25.82 -6.59
N ARG A 217 -5.75 25.57 -7.83
CA ARG A 217 -6.97 24.81 -8.13
C ARG A 217 -6.69 23.36 -8.45
N TRP A 218 -5.42 22.97 -8.54
CA TRP A 218 -5.10 21.57 -8.80
C TRP A 218 -5.38 20.74 -7.55
N ARG A 219 -6.21 19.73 -7.71
CA ARG A 219 -6.66 18.83 -6.61
C ARG A 219 -6.01 17.46 -6.69
N GLY A 220 -5.11 17.25 -7.65
CA GLY A 220 -4.54 15.95 -7.94
C GLY A 220 -5.12 15.33 -9.19
N ALA A 221 -4.83 14.06 -9.38
CA ALA A 221 -5.30 13.28 -10.52
C ALA A 221 -5.56 11.82 -10.12
N LEU A 222 -6.52 11.19 -10.78
CA LEU A 222 -6.65 9.74 -10.79
C LEU A 222 -5.89 9.21 -12.01
N LEU A 223 -5.03 8.24 -11.79
CA LEU A 223 -4.18 7.65 -12.80
C LEU A 223 -4.49 6.14 -12.91
N PRO A 224 -4.41 5.56 -14.10
CA PRO A 224 -4.42 4.11 -14.22
C PRO A 224 -3.29 3.49 -13.37
N ASP A 225 -3.54 2.34 -12.78
CA ASP A 225 -2.55 1.62 -11.98
C ASP A 225 -1.36 1.07 -12.81
N THR A 226 -1.47 1.15 -14.15
CA THR A 226 -0.37 0.91 -15.10
C THR A 226 0.52 2.12 -15.30
N ALA A 227 0.11 3.31 -14.85
CA ALA A 227 0.87 4.53 -15.06
C ALA A 227 2.15 4.55 -14.24
N ARG A 228 3.15 5.24 -14.77
CA ARG A 228 4.40 5.54 -14.09
C ARG A 228 4.47 7.03 -13.79
N VAL A 229 4.54 7.37 -12.51
CA VAL A 229 4.71 8.75 -12.04
C VAL A 229 6.18 9.00 -11.77
N VAL A 230 6.71 10.10 -12.30
CA VAL A 230 8.06 10.57 -11.99
C VAL A 230 7.98 11.99 -11.45
N ILE A 231 8.62 12.21 -10.30
CA ILE A 231 8.63 13.48 -9.61
C ILE A 231 10.08 13.95 -9.50
N ASP A 232 10.40 15.07 -10.12
CA ASP A 232 11.68 15.74 -9.98
C ASP A 232 11.59 16.88 -8.98
N VAL A 233 12.55 16.95 -8.07
CA VAL A 233 12.67 18.05 -7.12
C VAL A 233 13.47 19.18 -7.76
N LEU A 234 12.81 20.29 -8.04
CA LEU A 234 13.44 21.48 -8.58
C LEU A 234 14.10 22.28 -7.44
N GLU A 235 15.31 22.78 -7.68
CA GLU A 235 16.09 23.54 -6.68
C GLU A 235 16.35 22.70 -5.40
N ALA A 236 16.73 21.42 -5.51
CA ALA A 236 16.85 20.48 -4.41
C ALA A 236 17.79 20.93 -3.28
N ASP A 237 18.86 21.66 -3.60
CA ASP A 237 19.77 22.22 -2.59
C ASP A 237 19.09 23.27 -1.69
N LYS A 238 18.27 24.14 -2.31
CA LYS A 238 17.55 25.21 -1.62
C LYS A 238 16.27 24.73 -0.97
N ARG A 239 15.61 23.75 -1.59
CA ARG A 239 14.28 23.21 -1.24
C ARG A 239 14.34 21.70 -1.06
N PRO A 240 15.06 21.22 -0.04
CA PRO A 240 15.23 19.79 0.15
C PRO A 240 13.89 19.11 0.46
N VAL A 241 13.70 17.93 -0.15
CA VAL A 241 12.50 17.10 -0.04
C VAL A 241 12.91 15.71 0.43
N ALA A 242 12.10 15.12 1.31
CA ALA A 242 12.18 13.70 1.66
C ALA A 242 11.11 12.93 0.89
N ALA A 243 11.43 11.70 0.49
CA ALA A 243 10.48 10.72 -0.03
C ALA A 243 10.27 9.63 1.02
N VAL A 244 9.00 9.25 1.24
CA VAL A 244 8.62 8.25 2.24
C VAL A 244 7.75 7.20 1.56
N ALA A 245 8.14 5.93 1.68
CA ALA A 245 7.34 4.78 1.28
C ALA A 245 6.80 4.14 2.57
N ASP A 246 5.53 4.37 2.91
CA ASP A 246 4.89 4.05 4.19
C ASP A 246 5.70 4.59 5.39
N HIS A 247 6.64 3.81 5.90
CA HIS A 247 7.50 4.16 7.04
C HIS A 247 8.99 4.31 6.68
N PHE A 248 9.37 4.08 5.42
CA PHE A 248 10.76 4.14 4.97
C PHE A 248 11.07 5.49 4.33
N GLU A 249 11.87 6.32 5.03
CA GLU A 249 12.23 7.68 4.60
C GLU A 249 13.57 7.72 3.88
N ILE A 250 13.63 8.46 2.76
CA ILE A 250 14.85 8.84 2.04
C ILE A 250 14.90 10.36 1.97
N ARG A 251 15.95 10.94 2.53
CA ARG A 251 16.08 12.40 2.63
C ARG A 251 16.81 12.98 1.42
N ARG A 252 16.56 14.30 1.14
CA ARG A 252 17.23 15.08 0.11
C ARG A 252 17.17 14.41 -1.26
N VAL A 253 15.98 13.91 -1.62
CA VAL A 253 15.79 13.30 -2.93
C VAL A 253 15.78 14.36 -4.04
N THR A 254 16.29 13.98 -5.21
CA THR A 254 16.28 14.81 -6.43
C THR A 254 15.29 14.30 -7.45
N ARG A 255 15.03 12.98 -7.46
CA ARG A 255 14.10 12.33 -8.38
C ARG A 255 13.50 11.10 -7.73
N VAL A 256 12.19 10.93 -7.89
CA VAL A 256 11.45 9.77 -7.40
C VAL A 256 10.56 9.24 -8.52
N ALA A 257 10.66 7.95 -8.80
CA ALA A 257 9.77 7.25 -9.71
C ALA A 257 8.88 6.28 -8.91
N VAL A 258 7.57 6.30 -9.19
CA VAL A 258 6.57 5.47 -8.52
C VAL A 258 5.73 4.76 -9.56
N ALA A 259 5.51 3.47 -9.36
CA ALA A 259 4.59 2.66 -10.17
C ALA A 259 4.01 1.53 -9.30
N MET A 260 2.88 0.95 -9.70
CA MET A 260 2.32 -0.24 -9.04
C MET A 260 3.22 -1.46 -9.27
N ASP A 261 3.57 -2.18 -8.21
CA ASP A 261 4.26 -3.48 -8.29
C ASP A 261 3.24 -4.61 -8.39
N ARG A 262 2.77 -4.88 -9.59
CA ARG A 262 1.79 -5.94 -9.86
C ARG A 262 2.37 -7.36 -9.75
N ALA A 263 3.69 -7.50 -9.67
CA ALA A 263 4.33 -8.79 -9.47
C ALA A 263 4.19 -9.29 -8.02
N THR A 264 4.05 -8.35 -7.08
CA THR A 264 3.83 -8.64 -5.67
C THR A 264 2.34 -8.58 -5.34
N SER A 265 1.79 -9.67 -4.80
CA SER A 265 0.39 -9.78 -4.36
C SER A 265 0.36 -10.05 -2.86
N LEU A 266 -0.26 -9.18 -2.09
CA LEU A 266 -0.45 -9.33 -0.65
C LEU A 266 -1.89 -9.72 -0.38
N ILE A 267 -2.10 -10.71 0.50
CA ILE A 267 -3.43 -11.29 0.75
C ILE A 267 -3.84 -10.97 2.17
N LEU A 268 -4.92 -10.19 2.31
CA LEU A 268 -5.59 -9.94 3.58
C LEU A 268 -6.84 -10.79 3.66
N LEU A 269 -7.07 -11.39 4.83
CA LEU A 269 -8.26 -12.19 5.10
C LEU A 269 -9.23 -11.41 5.99
N HIS A 270 -10.49 -11.34 5.57
CA HIS A 270 -11.55 -10.66 6.29
C HIS A 270 -12.72 -11.59 6.57
N ASP A 271 -13.38 -11.40 7.71
CA ASP A 271 -14.64 -12.08 8.00
C ASP A 271 -15.72 -11.72 6.96
N PRO A 272 -16.65 -12.64 6.67
CA PRO A 272 -17.79 -12.34 5.81
C PRO A 272 -18.57 -11.13 6.33
N GLY A 273 -18.91 -10.18 5.42
CA GLY A 273 -19.56 -8.92 5.76
C GLY A 273 -18.65 -7.82 6.29
N HIS A 274 -17.36 -8.08 6.50
CA HIS A 274 -16.36 -7.11 6.95
C HIS A 274 -15.19 -6.99 5.95
N SER A 275 -15.45 -7.21 4.66
CA SER A 275 -14.44 -7.07 3.62
C SER A 275 -13.86 -5.65 3.58
N LEU A 276 -12.63 -5.52 3.09
CA LEU A 276 -11.99 -4.21 2.92
C LEU A 276 -12.82 -3.30 1.99
N ASN A 277 -13.46 -3.85 0.97
CA ASN A 277 -14.37 -3.11 0.08
C ASN A 277 -15.55 -2.51 0.83
N GLU A 278 -16.17 -3.26 1.74
CA GLU A 278 -17.29 -2.77 2.57
C GLU A 278 -16.86 -1.63 3.49
N ARG A 279 -15.66 -1.73 4.05
CA ARG A 279 -15.08 -0.68 4.92
C ARG A 279 -14.77 0.59 4.13
N ILE A 280 -14.20 0.46 2.94
CA ILE A 280 -13.97 1.58 2.02
C ILE A 280 -15.29 2.26 1.66
N LEU A 281 -16.36 1.49 1.41
CA LEU A 281 -17.69 2.05 1.17
C LEU A 281 -18.23 2.82 2.38
N ARG A 282 -18.12 2.27 3.58
CA ARG A 282 -18.55 2.97 4.82
C ARG A 282 -17.81 4.28 4.98
N GLU A 283 -16.50 4.29 4.77
CA GLU A 283 -15.69 5.50 4.87
C GLU A 283 -16.14 6.59 3.88
N GLN A 284 -16.53 6.20 2.66
CA GLN A 284 -17.04 7.14 1.65
C GLN A 284 -18.36 7.82 2.08
N PHE A 285 -19.16 7.16 2.90
CA PHE A 285 -20.44 7.70 3.39
C PHE A 285 -20.36 8.30 4.80
N GLY A 286 -19.18 8.32 5.42
CA GLY A 286 -18.93 8.97 6.71
C GLY A 286 -19.55 8.25 7.92
N TYR A 287 -19.64 6.92 7.89
CA TYR A 287 -20.17 6.08 8.97
C TYR A 287 -19.06 5.35 9.72
#